data_2ae95f787d04ff89cd09b7dd32475e08
#
_entry.id   2ae95f787d04ff89cd09b7dd32475e08
#
_cell.length_a   1.000
_cell.length_b   1.000
_cell.length_c   1.000
_cell.angle_alpha   90.00
_cell.angle_beta   90.00
_cell.angle_gamma   90.00
#
_symmetry.space_group_name_H-M   'P 1'
#
loop_
_entity.id
_entity.type
_entity.pdbx_description
1 polymer ?
#
loop_
_entity_poly.entity_id
_entity_poly.type
_entity_poly.pdbx_seq_one_letter_code
_entity_poly.pdbx_strand_id
1 'polypeptide(L)'
;MAHCSRCLIPWTEFGGIYLLEVHRIVRPGGFWVLSGPPINYPKRWRGWNTTRDEQKSDYEKLEQLLTSMCFKAYNKKDDIAVWQKSSDNDCYKQLDAPDNYPTKCDDGTEPDSAWYTPLRPCVVVPNPKTKKLSLSSIPKWPERLHEAPDRIGDVKGSSAGDFNRDDSKWKKRVKHYKMLLPVIGTDKIRNVMDMNTRYGGFAASLIDDPLWVMNVVSSYAPNTLPVVYDRGLIGTFHDWCEMKHVLLEMDRILRPQGVESLFTSESHRCEMKHVLLEMDRILRPQGYALIRESSYFVDAVATIAKGLRWDCHVEATEDGTDKEKILICKKKLWYLQQNS
;
A
#
# COMPACT_ATOMS: atom_id res chain seq x y z
N MET A 1 11.39 -5.77 -2.97
CA MET A 1 11.68 -6.23 -4.34
C MET A 1 10.60 -5.69 -5.25
N ALA A 2 10.97 -5.18 -6.43
CA ALA A 2 10.04 -4.86 -7.51
C ALA A 2 10.29 -5.83 -8.67
N HIS A 3 9.25 -6.23 -9.39
CA HIS A 3 9.34 -7.14 -10.53
C HIS A 3 8.46 -6.65 -11.67
N CYS A 4 9.00 -6.68 -12.87
CA CYS A 4 8.29 -6.36 -14.09
C CYS A 4 8.53 -7.46 -15.12
N SER A 5 7.45 -8.06 -15.62
CA SER A 5 7.49 -9.07 -16.67
C SER A 5 6.74 -8.59 -17.89
N ARG A 6 7.45 -8.30 -18.98
CA ARG A 6 6.88 -7.82 -20.25
C ARG A 6 5.90 -6.65 -20.09
N CYS A 7 6.23 -5.70 -19.22
CA CYS A 7 5.32 -4.63 -18.80
C CYS A 7 5.23 -3.46 -19.76
N LEU A 8 5.78 -3.51 -20.94
CA LEU A 8 5.68 -2.48 -21.97
C LEU A 8 5.99 -1.04 -21.50
N ILE A 9 6.78 -0.91 -20.43
CA ILE A 9 7.18 0.39 -19.89
C ILE A 9 8.44 0.85 -20.63
N PRO A 10 8.45 2.09 -21.16
CA PRO A 10 9.63 2.63 -21.83
C PRO A 10 10.68 3.10 -20.80
N TRP A 11 11.43 2.15 -20.26
CA TRP A 11 12.33 2.34 -19.14
C TRP A 11 13.41 3.41 -19.36
N THR A 12 13.85 3.55 -20.61
CA THR A 12 14.94 4.45 -21.00
C THR A 12 14.46 5.81 -21.52
N GLU A 13 13.15 5.94 -21.73
CA GLU A 13 12.54 7.18 -22.21
C GLU A 13 12.25 8.15 -21.04
N PHE A 14 11.90 9.39 -21.40
CA PHE A 14 11.57 10.46 -20.44
C PHE A 14 12.63 10.64 -19.34
N GLY A 15 13.91 10.49 -19.73
CA GLY A 15 15.03 10.61 -18.78
C GLY A 15 15.07 9.50 -17.72
N GLY A 16 14.47 8.34 -17.96
CA GLY A 16 14.46 7.23 -17.03
C GLY A 16 13.53 7.42 -15.82
N ILE A 17 12.51 8.28 -15.92
CA ILE A 17 11.61 8.61 -14.80
C ILE A 17 10.95 7.36 -14.19
N TYR A 18 10.65 6.33 -14.98
CA TYR A 18 10.09 5.07 -14.47
C TYR A 18 11.12 4.28 -13.65
N LEU A 19 12.40 4.35 -14.02
CA LEU A 19 13.47 3.75 -13.22
C LEU A 19 13.71 4.50 -11.91
N LEU A 20 13.57 5.83 -11.92
CA LEU A 20 13.62 6.66 -10.73
C LEU A 20 12.52 6.26 -9.74
N GLU A 21 11.32 5.96 -10.24
CA GLU A 21 10.22 5.47 -9.40
C GLU A 21 10.51 4.07 -8.85
N VAL A 22 11.06 3.16 -9.65
CA VAL A 22 11.53 1.87 -9.15
C VAL A 22 12.60 2.06 -8.09
N HIS A 23 13.54 2.97 -8.32
CA HIS A 23 14.57 3.30 -7.34
C HIS A 23 13.96 3.80 -6.02
N ARG A 24 12.95 4.68 -6.09
CA ARG A 24 12.28 5.24 -4.92
C ARG A 24 11.62 4.14 -4.06
N ILE A 25 10.87 3.23 -4.69
CA ILE A 25 10.10 2.20 -3.98
C ILE A 25 10.92 1.00 -3.54
N VAL A 26 12.06 0.73 -4.19
CA VAL A 26 12.96 -0.36 -3.79
C VAL A 26 13.82 0.09 -2.63
N ARG A 27 13.78 -0.64 -1.52
CA ARG A 27 14.62 -0.35 -0.35
C ARG A 27 16.11 -0.53 -0.66
N PRO A 28 17.00 0.18 0.06
CA PRO A 28 18.44 -0.10 0.04
C PRO A 28 18.70 -1.60 0.22
N GLY A 29 19.61 -2.17 -0.60
CA GLY A 29 19.86 -3.61 -0.64
C GLY A 29 18.74 -4.45 -1.26
N GLY A 30 17.62 -3.87 -1.62
CA GLY A 30 16.53 -4.55 -2.30
C GLY A 30 16.82 -4.79 -3.78
N PHE A 31 15.97 -5.58 -4.43
CA PHE A 31 16.17 -6.03 -5.80
C PHE A 31 15.09 -5.51 -6.74
N TRP A 32 15.51 -5.19 -7.96
CA TRP A 32 14.64 -5.03 -9.10
C TRP A 32 14.89 -6.13 -10.12
N VAL A 33 13.82 -6.73 -10.61
CA VAL A 33 13.85 -7.85 -11.56
C VAL A 33 13.07 -7.43 -12.80
N LEU A 34 13.72 -7.51 -13.96
CA LEU A 34 13.09 -7.29 -15.26
C LEU A 34 13.18 -8.57 -16.08
N SER A 35 12.05 -9.00 -16.65
CA SER A 35 12.02 -10.12 -17.59
C SER A 35 11.33 -9.72 -18.89
N GLY A 36 11.94 -10.14 -20.00
CA GLY A 36 11.50 -9.78 -21.34
C GLY A 36 12.42 -8.73 -22.01
N PRO A 37 11.98 -8.12 -23.12
CA PRO A 37 12.76 -7.10 -23.80
C PRO A 37 13.09 -5.91 -22.87
N PRO A 38 14.25 -5.29 -22.98
CA PRO A 38 15.36 -5.57 -23.92
C PRO A 38 16.40 -6.58 -23.40
N ILE A 39 16.15 -7.32 -22.32
CA ILE A 39 17.16 -8.11 -21.59
C ILE A 39 17.87 -9.13 -22.49
N ASN A 40 17.13 -9.86 -23.28
CA ASN A 40 17.67 -10.80 -24.24
C ASN A 40 17.48 -10.25 -25.67
N TYR A 41 18.15 -9.17 -26.00
CA TYR A 41 18.07 -8.51 -27.30
C TYR A 41 18.44 -9.38 -28.52
N PRO A 42 19.26 -10.43 -28.43
CA PRO A 42 19.47 -11.33 -29.55
C PRO A 42 18.22 -12.14 -29.93
N LYS A 43 17.29 -12.31 -28.99
CA LYS A 43 16.03 -13.04 -29.20
C LYS A 43 15.01 -12.16 -29.91
N ARG A 44 14.37 -12.69 -30.96
CA ARG A 44 13.24 -12.00 -31.58
C ARG A 44 11.97 -12.20 -30.74
N TRP A 45 11.36 -11.10 -30.27
CA TRP A 45 10.13 -11.13 -29.50
C TRP A 45 8.91 -10.94 -30.41
N ARG A 46 7.95 -11.87 -30.31
CA ARG A 46 6.70 -11.80 -31.09
C ARG A 46 5.87 -10.60 -30.65
N GLY A 47 5.44 -9.78 -31.60
CA GLY A 47 4.65 -8.57 -31.33
C GLY A 47 5.48 -7.34 -30.92
N TRP A 48 6.80 -7.44 -30.98
CA TRP A 48 7.72 -6.35 -30.73
C TRP A 48 8.29 -5.83 -32.05
N ASN A 49 8.03 -4.57 -32.38
CA ASN A 49 8.39 -3.99 -33.67
C ASN A 49 9.81 -3.35 -33.69
N THR A 50 10.60 -3.57 -32.66
CA THR A 50 11.97 -3.05 -32.56
C THR A 50 12.97 -4.02 -33.19
N THR A 51 14.01 -3.47 -33.80
CA THR A 51 15.16 -4.23 -34.31
C THR A 51 16.04 -4.73 -33.18
N ARG A 52 16.97 -5.64 -33.49
CA ARG A 52 17.96 -6.13 -32.52
C ARG A 52 18.89 -5.02 -32.05
N ASP A 53 19.27 -4.13 -32.94
CA ASP A 53 20.20 -3.03 -32.64
C ASP A 53 19.52 -1.98 -31.75
N GLU A 54 18.25 -1.68 -32.01
CA GLU A 54 17.45 -0.82 -31.11
C GLU A 54 17.32 -1.45 -29.73
N GLN A 55 16.99 -2.73 -29.62
CA GLN A 55 16.90 -3.42 -28.33
C GLN A 55 18.26 -3.48 -27.60
N LYS A 56 19.36 -3.64 -28.35
CA LYS A 56 20.71 -3.57 -27.79
C LYS A 56 20.99 -2.19 -27.23
N SER A 57 20.70 -1.14 -28.00
CA SER A 57 20.86 0.24 -27.57
C SER A 57 20.01 0.55 -26.33
N ASP A 58 18.77 0.07 -26.28
CA ASP A 58 17.90 0.23 -25.12
C ASP A 58 18.43 -0.49 -23.89
N TYR A 59 18.99 -1.68 -24.07
CA TYR A 59 19.62 -2.40 -22.97
C TYR A 59 20.86 -1.67 -22.44
N GLU A 60 21.70 -1.14 -23.31
CA GLU A 60 22.90 -0.39 -22.93
C GLU A 60 22.51 0.91 -22.17
N LYS A 61 21.51 1.65 -22.65
CA LYS A 61 20.96 2.82 -21.96
C LYS A 61 20.36 2.45 -20.58
N LEU A 62 19.66 1.32 -20.52
CA LEU A 62 19.09 0.81 -19.28
C LEU A 62 20.19 0.55 -18.23
N GLU A 63 21.26 -0.14 -18.61
CA GLU A 63 22.40 -0.42 -17.73
C GLU A 63 23.10 0.88 -17.26
N GLN A 64 23.26 1.86 -18.14
CA GLN A 64 23.84 3.16 -17.80
C GLN A 64 22.98 3.89 -16.77
N LEU A 65 21.68 3.99 -17.00
CA LEU A 65 20.74 4.63 -16.07
C LEU A 65 20.71 3.92 -14.71
N LEU A 66 20.66 2.60 -14.68
CA LEU A 66 20.68 1.85 -13.44
C LEU A 66 21.97 2.06 -12.66
N THR A 67 23.10 2.07 -13.34
CA THR A 67 24.40 2.35 -12.72
C THR A 67 24.44 3.76 -12.12
N SER A 68 23.95 4.77 -12.86
CA SER A 68 23.87 6.16 -12.36
C SER A 68 22.91 6.31 -11.17
N MET A 69 21.89 5.43 -11.05
CA MET A 69 20.96 5.36 -9.92
C MET A 69 21.44 4.45 -8.79
N CYS A 70 22.72 4.06 -8.77
CA CYS A 70 23.31 3.22 -7.74
C CYS A 70 22.72 1.80 -7.64
N PHE A 71 22.23 1.26 -8.74
CA PHE A 71 21.98 -0.17 -8.86
C PHE A 71 23.25 -0.91 -9.29
N LYS A 72 23.45 -2.09 -8.76
CA LYS A 72 24.53 -3.02 -9.15
C LYS A 72 23.89 -4.23 -9.83
N ALA A 73 24.42 -4.63 -10.99
CA ALA A 73 24.00 -5.87 -11.64
C ALA A 73 24.27 -7.05 -10.68
N TYR A 74 23.24 -7.84 -10.42
CA TYR A 74 23.32 -8.98 -9.50
C TYR A 74 23.38 -10.30 -10.25
N ASN A 75 22.48 -10.51 -11.20
CA ASN A 75 22.43 -11.72 -12.02
C ASN A 75 21.69 -11.44 -13.33
N LYS A 76 22.08 -12.16 -14.39
CA LYS A 76 21.38 -12.18 -15.67
C LYS A 76 21.37 -13.60 -16.21
N LYS A 77 20.19 -14.11 -16.55
CA LYS A 77 20.03 -15.41 -17.17
C LYS A 77 18.89 -15.35 -18.18
N ASP A 78 19.17 -15.76 -19.41
CA ASP A 78 18.22 -15.74 -20.51
C ASP A 78 17.57 -14.36 -20.71
N ASP A 79 16.29 -14.24 -20.50
CA ASP A 79 15.48 -13.03 -20.61
C ASP A 79 15.13 -12.38 -19.25
N ILE A 80 15.88 -12.74 -18.21
CA ILE A 80 15.72 -12.20 -16.87
C ILE A 80 17.02 -11.52 -16.43
N ALA A 81 16.92 -10.30 -15.93
CA ALA A 81 18.01 -9.61 -15.27
C ALA A 81 17.57 -9.10 -13.91
N VAL A 82 18.51 -9.11 -12.97
CA VAL A 82 18.32 -8.72 -11.59
C VAL A 82 19.37 -7.69 -11.21
N TRP A 83 18.93 -6.59 -10.65
CA TRP A 83 19.81 -5.56 -10.09
C TRP A 83 19.50 -5.36 -8.61
N GLN A 84 20.53 -5.04 -7.84
CA GLN A 84 20.41 -4.72 -6.43
C GLN A 84 20.67 -3.24 -6.22
N LYS A 85 19.75 -2.57 -5.51
CA LYS A 85 19.95 -1.18 -5.08
C LYS A 85 21.06 -1.12 -4.03
N SER A 86 21.98 -0.18 -4.15
CA SER A 86 23.06 -0.03 -3.17
C SER A 86 22.49 0.21 -1.75
N SER A 87 23.13 -0.39 -0.76
CA SER A 87 22.84 -0.18 0.65
C SER A 87 23.75 0.84 1.32
N ASP A 88 24.83 1.24 0.63
CA ASP A 88 25.75 2.30 1.07
C ASP A 88 25.40 3.65 0.41
N ASN A 89 25.89 4.73 0.99
CA ASN A 89 25.69 6.08 0.48
C ASN A 89 26.84 6.58 -0.41
N ASP A 90 27.90 5.78 -0.63
CA ASP A 90 29.07 6.25 -1.34
C ASP A 90 28.79 6.46 -2.83
N CYS A 91 27.98 5.60 -3.43
CA CYS A 91 27.54 5.74 -4.80
C CYS A 91 26.79 7.07 -5.05
N TYR A 92 25.98 7.50 -4.08
CA TYR A 92 25.13 8.70 -4.23
C TYR A 92 25.92 10.02 -4.17
N LYS A 93 27.18 10.01 -3.72
CA LYS A 93 28.08 11.17 -3.75
C LYS A 93 28.37 11.62 -5.18
N GLN A 94 28.33 10.70 -6.13
CA GLN A 94 28.54 11.03 -7.55
C GLN A 94 27.38 11.84 -8.14
N LEU A 95 26.20 11.79 -7.55
CA LEU A 95 25.03 12.54 -7.99
C LEU A 95 25.05 14.02 -7.56
N ASP A 96 25.96 14.40 -6.68
CA ASP A 96 26.14 15.79 -6.24
C ASP A 96 26.89 16.64 -7.27
N ALA A 97 27.45 16.03 -8.36
CA ALA A 97 28.11 16.78 -9.44
C ALA A 97 27.04 17.43 -10.35
N PRO A 98 27.22 18.72 -10.70
CA PRO A 98 26.21 19.52 -11.38
C PRO A 98 25.83 19.01 -12.78
N ASP A 99 26.69 18.23 -13.43
CA ASP A 99 26.48 17.70 -14.78
C ASP A 99 25.96 16.24 -14.77
N ASN A 100 25.75 15.63 -13.59
CA ASN A 100 25.31 14.25 -13.51
C ASN A 100 23.78 14.17 -13.57
N TYR A 101 23.29 13.30 -14.42
CA TYR A 101 21.90 12.94 -14.51
C TYR A 101 21.71 11.45 -14.22
N PRO A 102 20.70 11.04 -13.44
CA PRO A 102 19.70 11.90 -12.78
C PRO A 102 20.27 12.63 -11.55
N THR A 103 19.72 13.81 -11.27
CA THR A 103 20.10 14.61 -10.12
C THR A 103 19.56 14.01 -8.83
N LYS A 104 20.14 14.39 -7.70
CA LYS A 104 19.62 14.05 -6.37
C LYS A 104 18.37 14.87 -6.04
N CYS A 105 17.37 14.26 -5.42
CA CYS A 105 16.20 15.00 -4.92
C CYS A 105 16.55 15.89 -3.73
N ASP A 106 15.79 16.97 -3.54
CA ASP A 106 15.91 17.86 -2.39
C ASP A 106 15.65 17.11 -1.07
N ASP A 107 16.27 17.54 0.02
CA ASP A 107 16.14 16.93 1.35
C ASP A 107 14.72 16.90 1.90
N GLY A 108 13.83 17.77 1.40
CA GLY A 108 12.40 17.78 1.74
C GLY A 108 11.55 16.80 0.92
N THR A 109 12.14 16.00 0.05
CA THR A 109 11.39 15.01 -0.74
C THR A 109 11.00 13.83 0.14
N GLU A 110 9.67 13.60 0.28
CA GLU A 110 9.14 12.45 1.01
C GLU A 110 9.41 11.14 0.25
N PRO A 111 10.24 10.24 0.78
CA PRO A 111 10.60 8.99 0.10
C PRO A 111 9.45 7.98 0.01
N ASP A 112 8.49 8.07 0.93
CA ASP A 112 7.33 7.18 1.00
C ASP A 112 6.07 7.84 0.42
N SER A 113 6.21 8.80 -0.52
CA SER A 113 5.08 9.47 -1.19
C SER A 113 4.12 8.45 -1.79
N ALA A 114 2.83 8.77 -1.71
CA ALA A 114 1.79 7.93 -2.28
C ALA A 114 1.95 7.77 -3.80
N TRP A 115 1.49 6.65 -4.34
CA TRP A 115 1.64 6.29 -5.75
C TRP A 115 1.00 7.30 -6.74
N TYR A 116 0.01 8.07 -6.30
CA TYR A 116 -0.65 9.12 -7.09
C TYR A 116 0.10 10.47 -7.07
N THR A 117 1.19 10.58 -6.29
CA THR A 117 2.05 11.76 -6.31
C THR A 117 2.76 11.83 -7.66
N PRO A 118 2.86 13.01 -8.31
CA PRO A 118 3.57 13.15 -9.56
C PRO A 118 4.99 12.61 -9.48
N LEU A 119 5.42 11.87 -10.51
CA LEU A 119 6.78 11.36 -10.61
C LEU A 119 7.78 12.51 -10.66
N ARG A 120 8.88 12.39 -9.92
CA ARG A 120 9.95 13.40 -9.88
C ARG A 120 11.17 12.90 -10.64
N PRO A 121 11.79 13.75 -11.47
CA PRO A 121 12.97 13.38 -12.25
C PRO A 121 14.26 13.47 -11.42
N CYS A 122 14.28 12.89 -10.23
CA CYS A 122 15.42 12.91 -9.33
C CYS A 122 15.54 11.60 -8.52
N VAL A 123 16.76 11.33 -8.03
CA VAL A 123 17.05 10.17 -7.17
C VAL A 123 16.76 10.50 -5.70
N VAL A 124 15.89 9.74 -5.06
CA VAL A 124 15.72 9.78 -3.62
C VAL A 124 16.86 9.02 -2.96
N VAL A 125 17.74 9.75 -2.28
CA VAL A 125 18.85 9.15 -1.55
C VAL A 125 18.36 8.55 -0.23
N PRO A 126 18.81 7.34 0.15
CA PRO A 126 18.50 6.79 1.46
C PRO A 126 18.87 7.76 2.58
N ASN A 127 17.97 8.02 3.51
CA ASN A 127 18.19 8.98 4.59
C ASN A 127 19.42 8.57 5.43
N PRO A 128 20.48 9.41 5.53
CA PRO A 128 21.66 9.10 6.32
C PRO A 128 21.38 9.03 7.85
N LYS A 129 20.23 9.54 8.30
CA LYS A 129 19.81 9.42 9.69
C LYS A 129 19.37 7.98 10.03
N THR A 130 18.94 7.21 9.05
CA THR A 130 18.71 5.77 9.17
C THR A 130 20.05 5.02 9.05
N LYS A 131 21.00 5.38 9.91
CA LYS A 131 22.40 4.91 9.93
C LYS A 131 22.59 3.39 10.02
N LYS A 132 21.54 2.59 10.04
CA LYS A 132 21.58 1.14 10.22
C LYS A 132 20.58 0.36 9.38
N LEU A 133 20.26 0.79 8.19
CA LEU A 133 19.62 -0.13 7.25
C LEU A 133 20.67 -1.07 6.63
N SER A 134 21.40 -1.78 7.47
CA SER A 134 21.99 -3.03 7.05
C SER A 134 20.85 -4.00 6.75
N LEU A 135 20.88 -4.68 5.62
CA LEU A 135 19.92 -5.76 5.31
C LEU A 135 19.82 -6.80 6.44
N SER A 136 20.88 -6.94 7.26
CA SER A 136 20.91 -7.79 8.42
C SER A 136 20.16 -7.24 9.63
N SER A 137 19.80 -5.95 9.66
CA SER A 137 19.04 -5.34 10.78
C SER A 137 17.53 -5.26 10.54
N ILE A 138 17.07 -5.52 9.33
CA ILE A 138 15.64 -5.60 9.03
C ILE A 138 15.15 -7.00 9.44
N PRO A 139 14.21 -7.12 10.39
CA PRO A 139 13.64 -8.40 10.75
C PRO A 139 13.12 -9.14 9.52
N LYS A 140 13.34 -10.44 9.46
CA LYS A 140 12.87 -11.27 8.35
C LYS A 140 11.35 -11.38 8.40
N TRP A 141 10.74 -11.67 7.25
CA TRP A 141 9.36 -12.09 7.20
C TRP A 141 9.22 -13.51 7.78
N PRO A 142 8.22 -13.82 8.68
CA PRO A 142 7.13 -12.93 9.11
C PRO A 142 7.42 -12.10 10.39
N GLU A 143 8.58 -12.19 11.00
CA GLU A 143 8.94 -11.54 12.28
C GLU A 143 8.67 -10.04 12.24
N ARG A 144 9.03 -9.36 11.15
CA ARG A 144 8.82 -7.91 10.97
C ARG A 144 7.35 -7.46 11.04
N LEU A 145 6.39 -8.39 10.97
CA LEU A 145 4.98 -8.06 11.16
C LEU A 145 4.67 -7.63 12.58
N HIS A 146 5.44 -8.14 13.55
CA HIS A 146 5.17 -7.97 14.98
C HIS A 146 6.30 -7.26 15.74
N GLU A 147 7.35 -6.87 15.04
CA GLU A 147 8.45 -6.07 15.59
C GLU A 147 8.34 -4.62 15.17
N ALA A 148 8.51 -3.71 16.16
CA ALA A 148 8.50 -2.28 15.88
C ALA A 148 9.70 -1.90 15.01
N PRO A 149 9.51 -1.27 13.84
CA PRO A 149 10.62 -0.86 12.98
C PRO A 149 11.43 0.26 13.63
N ASP A 150 12.73 0.31 13.32
CA ASP A 150 13.66 1.30 13.89
C ASP A 150 13.21 2.75 13.66
N ARG A 151 12.59 3.04 12.52
CA ARG A 151 12.12 4.40 12.18
C ARG A 151 10.77 4.78 12.78
N ILE A 152 10.19 3.96 13.67
CA ILE A 152 8.94 4.34 14.36
C ILE A 152 9.10 5.62 15.18
N GLY A 153 10.31 5.87 15.72
CA GLY A 153 10.64 7.09 16.44
C GLY A 153 10.64 8.36 15.60
N ASP A 154 10.74 8.24 14.27
CA ASP A 154 10.68 9.37 13.34
C ASP A 154 9.23 9.86 13.12
N VAL A 155 8.25 9.03 13.47
CA VAL A 155 6.83 9.36 13.37
C VAL A 155 6.37 10.09 14.63
N LYS A 156 5.92 11.33 14.47
CA LYS A 156 5.47 12.18 15.58
C LYS A 156 4.42 11.47 16.45
N GLY A 157 4.68 11.39 17.74
CA GLY A 157 3.75 10.78 18.71
C GLY A 157 3.67 9.25 18.62
N SER A 158 4.70 8.61 18.08
CA SER A 158 4.80 7.14 17.99
C SER A 158 6.01 6.61 18.72
N SER A 159 5.89 5.41 19.26
CA SER A 159 6.95 4.68 19.94
C SER A 159 6.80 3.17 19.71
N ALA A 160 7.86 2.40 19.99
CA ALA A 160 7.80 0.94 19.98
C ALA A 160 6.74 0.40 20.95
N GLY A 161 6.53 1.08 22.09
CA GLY A 161 5.48 0.72 23.04
C GLY A 161 4.08 0.92 22.47
N ASP A 162 3.86 1.99 21.70
CA ASP A 162 2.58 2.24 21.01
C ASP A 162 2.31 1.18 19.94
N PHE A 163 3.34 0.82 19.18
CA PHE A 163 3.26 -0.24 18.17
C PHE A 163 2.86 -1.58 18.81
N ASN A 164 3.53 -1.98 19.89
CA ASN A 164 3.25 -3.25 20.56
C ASN A 164 1.85 -3.29 21.17
N ARG A 165 1.36 -2.16 21.69
CA ARG A 165 -0.02 -2.03 22.20
C ARG A 165 -1.03 -2.16 21.06
N ASP A 166 -0.79 -1.51 19.93
CA ASP A 166 -1.63 -1.59 18.73
C ASP A 166 -1.70 -3.03 18.20
N ASP A 167 -0.54 -3.68 18.03
CA ASP A 167 -0.45 -5.07 17.58
C ASP A 167 -1.22 -6.04 18.48
N SER A 168 -1.04 -5.92 19.79
CA SER A 168 -1.75 -6.74 20.78
C SER A 168 -3.25 -6.48 20.80
N LYS A 169 -3.67 -5.22 20.65
CA LYS A 169 -5.06 -4.80 20.59
C LYS A 169 -5.74 -5.38 19.34
N TRP A 170 -5.09 -5.31 18.18
CA TRP A 170 -5.65 -5.81 16.93
C TRP A 170 -5.76 -7.33 16.90
N LYS A 171 -4.84 -8.07 17.49
CA LYS A 171 -4.98 -9.53 17.66
C LYS A 171 -6.25 -9.91 18.42
N LYS A 172 -6.61 -9.18 19.49
CA LYS A 172 -7.85 -9.41 20.23
C LYS A 172 -9.09 -9.02 19.41
N ARG A 173 -9.06 -7.86 18.76
CA ARG A 173 -10.16 -7.34 17.94
C ARG A 173 -10.47 -8.25 16.76
N VAL A 174 -9.47 -8.67 16.01
CA VAL A 174 -9.65 -9.57 14.88
C VAL A 174 -10.24 -10.91 15.30
N LYS A 175 -9.78 -11.46 16.44
CA LYS A 175 -10.39 -12.67 16.99
C LYS A 175 -11.88 -12.47 17.29
N HIS A 176 -12.25 -11.33 17.85
CA HIS A 176 -13.65 -10.99 18.14
C HIS A 176 -14.44 -10.78 16.83
N TYR A 177 -13.90 -10.07 15.86
CA TYR A 177 -14.55 -9.85 14.56
C TYR A 177 -14.82 -11.16 13.81
N LYS A 178 -13.90 -12.14 13.89
CA LYS A 178 -14.15 -13.49 13.32
C LYS A 178 -15.27 -14.25 14.02
N MET A 179 -15.50 -13.99 15.30
CA MET A 179 -16.67 -14.58 16.01
C MET A 179 -17.97 -13.91 15.58
N LEU A 180 -17.99 -12.58 15.43
CA LEU A 180 -19.17 -11.83 15.00
C LEU A 180 -19.49 -12.02 13.52
N LEU A 181 -18.47 -12.14 12.69
CA LEU A 181 -18.57 -12.29 11.24
C LEU A 181 -17.71 -13.47 10.76
N PRO A 182 -18.17 -14.72 10.90
CA PRO A 182 -17.38 -15.92 10.62
C PRO A 182 -16.92 -16.08 9.17
N VAL A 183 -17.44 -15.24 8.25
CA VAL A 183 -16.98 -15.21 6.86
C VAL A 183 -15.58 -14.62 6.72
N ILE A 184 -15.10 -13.84 7.71
CA ILE A 184 -13.70 -13.39 7.78
C ILE A 184 -12.81 -14.61 8.01
N GLY A 185 -11.77 -14.74 7.18
CA GLY A 185 -10.87 -15.91 7.22
C GLY A 185 -11.30 -17.06 6.32
N THR A 186 -12.41 -16.90 5.58
CA THR A 186 -12.81 -17.82 4.51
C THR A 186 -12.44 -17.25 3.14
N ASP A 187 -12.55 -18.07 2.09
CA ASP A 187 -12.32 -17.65 0.70
C ASP A 187 -13.41 -16.73 0.12
N LYS A 188 -14.47 -16.49 0.88
CA LYS A 188 -15.61 -15.62 0.48
C LYS A 188 -15.25 -14.15 0.55
N ILE A 189 -14.37 -13.76 1.49
CA ILE A 189 -13.84 -12.40 1.59
C ILE A 189 -12.35 -12.45 1.22
N ARG A 190 -11.97 -11.77 0.15
CA ARG A 190 -10.59 -11.76 -0.35
C ARG A 190 -9.91 -10.40 -0.26
N ASN A 191 -10.69 -9.33 -0.32
CA ASN A 191 -10.17 -7.97 -0.33
C ASN A 191 -10.86 -7.19 0.79
N VAL A 192 -10.04 -6.56 1.62
CA VAL A 192 -10.48 -5.76 2.76
C VAL A 192 -9.77 -4.41 2.72
N MET A 193 -10.48 -3.36 3.11
CA MET A 193 -9.90 -2.04 3.29
C MET A 193 -9.95 -1.66 4.78
N ASP A 194 -8.80 -1.42 5.38
CA ASP A 194 -8.70 -0.74 6.66
C ASP A 194 -8.66 0.78 6.43
N MET A 195 -9.80 1.44 6.64
CA MET A 195 -9.98 2.86 6.31
C MET A 195 -9.32 3.82 7.31
N ASN A 196 -8.81 3.34 8.44
CA ASN A 196 -8.14 4.15 9.44
C ASN A 196 -6.99 3.40 10.10
N THR A 197 -6.06 2.98 9.28
CA THR A 197 -4.86 2.29 9.72
C THR A 197 -3.94 3.24 10.49
N ARG A 198 -3.45 2.78 11.64
CA ARG A 198 -2.34 3.46 12.34
C ARG A 198 -1.02 2.79 12.01
N TYR A 199 -0.80 1.56 12.48
CA TYR A 199 0.45 0.82 12.25
C TYR A 199 0.25 -0.48 11.45
N GLY A 200 -0.93 -0.72 10.90
CA GLY A 200 -1.25 -1.95 10.14
C GLY A 200 -1.49 -3.17 11.01
N GLY A 201 -1.83 -2.99 12.30
CA GLY A 201 -2.08 -4.09 13.24
C GLY A 201 -3.24 -5.00 12.81
N PHE A 202 -4.29 -4.43 12.20
CA PHE A 202 -5.39 -5.18 11.64
C PHE A 202 -4.92 -6.12 10.52
N ALA A 203 -4.22 -5.61 9.53
CA ALA A 203 -3.69 -6.40 8.41
C ALA A 203 -2.70 -7.48 8.88
N ALA A 204 -1.81 -7.13 9.85
CA ALA A 204 -0.88 -8.09 10.42
C ALA A 204 -1.57 -9.23 11.15
N SER A 205 -2.71 -8.97 11.78
CA SER A 205 -3.50 -9.99 12.50
C SER A 205 -4.31 -10.91 11.57
N LEU A 206 -4.41 -10.57 10.28
CA LEU A 206 -5.10 -11.33 9.24
C LEU A 206 -4.15 -11.99 8.24
N ILE A 207 -2.85 -11.98 8.50
CA ILE A 207 -1.84 -12.40 7.52
C ILE A 207 -1.94 -13.87 7.11
N ASP A 208 -2.43 -14.72 8.00
CA ASP A 208 -2.63 -16.15 7.75
C ASP A 208 -3.98 -16.46 7.07
N ASP A 209 -4.83 -15.45 6.90
CA ASP A 209 -6.13 -15.59 6.27
C ASP A 209 -6.04 -15.41 4.75
N PRO A 210 -6.92 -16.05 3.95
CA PRO A 210 -6.88 -15.98 2.49
C PRO A 210 -7.43 -14.66 1.94
N LEU A 211 -7.03 -13.54 2.53
CA LEU A 211 -7.49 -12.20 2.18
C LEU A 211 -6.32 -11.20 2.10
N TRP A 212 -6.57 -10.11 1.42
CA TRP A 212 -5.64 -9.02 1.25
C TRP A 212 -6.22 -7.74 1.85
N VAL A 213 -5.40 -6.99 2.60
CA VAL A 213 -5.81 -5.75 3.25
C VAL A 213 -5.11 -4.55 2.62
N MET A 214 -5.89 -3.58 2.14
CA MET A 214 -5.41 -2.24 1.83
C MET A 214 -5.46 -1.39 3.09
N ASN A 215 -4.30 -0.96 3.54
CA ASN A 215 -4.19 -0.08 4.70
C ASN A 215 -4.29 1.39 4.24
N VAL A 216 -5.20 2.16 4.83
CA VAL A 216 -5.36 3.58 4.52
C VAL A 216 -5.05 4.41 5.76
N VAL A 217 -3.96 5.17 5.71
CA VAL A 217 -3.59 6.13 6.75
C VAL A 217 -4.26 7.45 6.45
N SER A 218 -4.98 8.01 7.42
CA SER A 218 -5.68 9.29 7.26
C SER A 218 -4.70 10.45 7.14
N SER A 219 -4.96 11.38 6.20
CA SER A 219 -4.19 12.61 6.04
C SER A 219 -4.28 13.57 7.23
N TYR A 220 -5.24 13.38 8.11
CA TYR A 220 -5.42 14.16 9.36
C TYR A 220 -4.60 13.62 10.53
N ALA A 221 -4.06 12.41 10.39
CA ALA A 221 -3.20 11.76 11.38
C ALA A 221 -1.71 11.91 11.01
N PRO A 222 -0.78 11.71 11.95
CA PRO A 222 0.64 11.58 11.61
C PRO A 222 0.83 10.49 10.55
N ASN A 223 1.68 10.75 9.55
CA ASN A 223 1.94 9.77 8.50
C ASN A 223 2.69 8.55 9.06
N THR A 224 1.96 7.50 9.34
CA THR A 224 2.49 6.20 9.80
C THR A 224 2.71 5.20 8.67
N LEU A 225 2.46 5.59 7.42
CA LEU A 225 2.61 4.72 6.26
C LEU A 225 4.01 4.08 6.15
N PRO A 226 5.12 4.81 6.48
CA PRO A 226 6.45 4.19 6.55
C PRO A 226 6.53 2.97 7.47
N VAL A 227 5.84 3.01 8.61
CA VAL A 227 5.77 1.88 9.57
C VAL A 227 4.99 0.70 8.98
N VAL A 228 3.89 0.97 8.27
CA VAL A 228 3.10 -0.05 7.55
C VAL A 228 3.96 -0.75 6.49
N TYR A 229 4.75 0.03 5.73
CA TYR A 229 5.66 -0.52 4.73
C TYR A 229 6.79 -1.35 5.35
N ASP A 230 7.32 -0.93 6.50
CA ASP A 230 8.36 -1.68 7.19
C ASP A 230 7.89 -3.02 7.72
N ARG A 231 6.62 -3.13 8.08
CA ARG A 231 5.98 -4.42 8.38
C ARG A 231 5.86 -5.33 7.13
N GLY A 232 6.11 -4.81 5.92
CA GLY A 232 5.93 -5.53 4.66
C GLY A 232 4.48 -5.54 4.19
N LEU A 233 3.66 -4.68 4.74
CA LEU A 233 2.27 -4.45 4.33
C LEU A 233 2.22 -3.37 3.25
N ILE A 234 1.08 -3.25 2.57
CA ILE A 234 0.83 -2.20 1.60
C ILE A 234 -0.20 -1.22 2.15
N GLY A 235 -0.15 0.00 1.68
CA GLY A 235 -1.09 1.03 2.11
C GLY A 235 -0.98 2.30 1.30
N THR A 236 -1.82 3.26 1.63
CA THR A 236 -1.84 4.60 1.05
C THR A 236 -2.12 5.64 2.13
N PHE A 237 -1.68 6.86 1.88
CA PHE A 237 -2.02 8.03 2.70
C PHE A 237 -3.14 8.79 2.00
N HIS A 238 -4.27 9.04 2.67
CA HIS A 238 -5.43 9.56 1.98
C HIS A 238 -6.32 10.47 2.85
N ASP A 239 -6.92 11.46 2.18
CA ASP A 239 -7.96 12.34 2.72
C ASP A 239 -9.34 11.80 2.36
N TRP A 240 -10.09 11.35 3.34
CA TRP A 240 -11.45 10.85 3.15
C TRP A 240 -12.46 11.94 2.76
N CYS A 241 -12.10 13.22 2.89
CA CYS A 241 -12.94 14.34 2.48
C CYS A 241 -12.72 14.73 1.01
N GLU A 242 -11.58 14.35 0.41
CA GLU A 242 -11.21 14.65 -0.99
C GLU A 242 -11.25 13.39 -1.90
N MET A 243 -12.23 12.56 -1.73
CA MET A 243 -12.28 11.16 -2.18
C MET A 243 -12.32 10.87 -3.68
N LYS A 244 -12.29 11.84 -4.57
CA LYS A 244 -12.62 11.66 -5.99
C LYS A 244 -11.71 10.69 -6.77
N HIS A 245 -10.46 10.51 -6.41
CA HIS A 245 -9.49 9.78 -7.25
C HIS A 245 -9.13 8.38 -6.74
N VAL A 246 -8.93 8.19 -5.45
CA VAL A 246 -8.47 6.91 -4.88
C VAL A 246 -9.52 5.81 -5.00
N LEU A 247 -10.77 6.15 -4.81
CA LEU A 247 -11.86 5.18 -4.87
C LEU A 247 -12.14 4.66 -6.29
N LEU A 248 -11.86 5.46 -7.33
CA LEU A 248 -11.94 5.00 -8.72
C LEU A 248 -10.90 3.92 -9.01
N GLU A 249 -9.70 4.06 -8.51
CA GLU A 249 -8.66 3.05 -8.69
C GLU A 249 -8.91 1.81 -7.83
N MET A 250 -9.46 1.97 -6.64
CA MET A 250 -9.82 0.83 -5.79
C MET A 250 -10.97 0.02 -6.37
N ASP A 251 -11.95 0.66 -7.00
CA ASP A 251 -13.04 -0.04 -7.69
C ASP A 251 -12.51 -0.93 -8.82
N ARG A 252 -11.42 -0.55 -9.49
CA ARG A 252 -10.75 -1.36 -10.51
C ARG A 252 -10.00 -2.55 -9.95
N ILE A 253 -9.42 -2.43 -8.76
CA ILE A 253 -8.59 -3.46 -8.15
C ILE A 253 -9.43 -4.51 -7.42
N LEU A 254 -10.58 -4.12 -6.89
CA LEU A 254 -11.43 -4.98 -6.08
C LEU A 254 -12.28 -5.90 -6.96
N ARG A 255 -12.01 -7.21 -6.87
CA ARG A 255 -12.79 -8.24 -7.58
C ARG A 255 -14.21 -8.38 -7.01
N PRO A 256 -15.19 -8.89 -7.81
CA PRO A 256 -16.50 -9.23 -7.26
C PRO A 256 -16.38 -10.21 -6.10
N GLN A 257 -17.11 -10.01 -5.02
CA GLN A 257 -17.17 -10.79 -3.78
C GLN A 257 -16.24 -10.32 -2.65
N GLY A 258 -16.55 -9.18 -2.07
CA GLY A 258 -16.13 -8.82 -0.73
C GLY A 258 -15.14 -7.67 -0.68
N VAL A 259 -15.61 -6.58 -0.16
CA VAL A 259 -14.81 -5.52 0.44
C VAL A 259 -15.37 -5.30 1.83
N GLU A 260 -14.51 -5.39 2.83
CA GLU A 260 -14.80 -4.86 4.15
C GLU A 260 -14.12 -3.52 4.31
N SER A 261 -14.84 -2.54 4.84
CA SER A 261 -14.26 -1.30 5.29
C SER A 261 -14.38 -1.19 6.79
N LEU A 262 -13.26 -0.96 7.45
CA LEU A 262 -13.18 -0.66 8.87
C LEU A 262 -13.06 0.83 9.04
N PHE A 263 -13.97 1.44 9.78
CA PHE A 263 -14.02 2.88 10.02
C PHE A 263 -13.87 3.17 11.52
N THR A 264 -13.06 4.17 11.87
CA THR A 264 -12.95 4.72 13.22
C THR A 264 -12.89 6.27 13.19
N SER A 265 -13.30 6.89 14.28
CA SER A 265 -13.90 8.23 14.44
C SER A 265 -13.10 9.49 14.13
N GLU A 266 -11.98 9.48 13.46
CA GLU A 266 -11.23 10.73 13.24
C GLU A 266 -11.78 11.65 12.13
N SER A 267 -12.91 11.31 11.51
CA SER A 267 -13.47 12.04 10.37
C SER A 267 -14.48 13.13 10.72
N HIS A 268 -14.33 13.81 11.84
CA HIS A 268 -15.24 14.93 12.24
C HIS A 268 -15.31 16.11 11.25
N ARG A 269 -14.49 16.11 10.20
CA ARG A 269 -14.47 17.17 9.18
C ARG A 269 -15.30 16.86 7.95
N CYS A 270 -15.61 15.60 7.69
CA CYS A 270 -16.47 15.20 6.57
C CYS A 270 -17.89 14.97 7.02
N GLU A 271 -18.87 15.32 6.19
CA GLU A 271 -20.23 14.88 6.43
C GLU A 271 -20.29 13.35 6.31
N MET A 272 -20.66 12.67 7.39
CA MET A 272 -20.74 11.19 7.48
C MET A 272 -21.50 10.57 6.31
N LYS A 273 -22.54 11.23 5.81
CA LYS A 273 -23.31 10.74 4.66
C LYS A 273 -22.46 10.59 3.41
N HIS A 274 -21.49 11.49 3.16
CA HIS A 274 -20.61 11.40 2.00
C HIS A 274 -19.66 10.20 2.11
N VAL A 275 -19.08 9.97 3.29
CA VAL A 275 -18.22 8.81 3.53
C VAL A 275 -18.99 7.50 3.32
N LEU A 276 -20.22 7.40 3.84
CA LEU A 276 -21.05 6.21 3.67
C LEU A 276 -21.52 6.00 2.22
N LEU A 277 -21.79 7.07 1.47
CA LEU A 277 -22.10 6.97 0.05
C LEU A 277 -20.91 6.43 -0.76
N GLU A 278 -19.71 6.87 -0.43
CA GLU A 278 -18.51 6.35 -1.09
C GLU A 278 -18.21 4.90 -0.66
N MET A 279 -18.41 4.57 0.61
CA MET A 279 -18.36 3.18 1.06
C MET A 279 -19.39 2.32 0.29
N ASP A 280 -20.61 2.82 0.09
CA ASP A 280 -21.62 2.11 -0.72
C ASP A 280 -21.15 1.92 -2.16
N ARG A 281 -20.52 2.93 -2.74
CA ARG A 281 -20.02 2.85 -4.11
C ARG A 281 -18.95 1.77 -4.30
N ILE A 282 -18.01 1.65 -3.35
CA ILE A 282 -16.91 0.66 -3.42
C ILE A 282 -17.32 -0.72 -2.88
N LEU A 283 -18.27 -0.75 -1.93
CA LEU A 283 -18.71 -2.00 -1.34
C LEU A 283 -19.47 -2.83 -2.39
N ARG A 284 -19.00 -4.03 -2.64
CA ARG A 284 -19.64 -4.93 -3.60
C ARG A 284 -21.01 -5.41 -3.07
N PRO A 285 -21.93 -5.76 -3.97
CA PRO A 285 -23.16 -6.44 -3.55
C PRO A 285 -22.84 -7.68 -2.71
N GLN A 286 -23.55 -7.83 -1.59
CA GLN A 286 -23.31 -8.85 -0.55
C GLN A 286 -21.99 -8.67 0.25
N GLY A 287 -21.23 -7.58 0.01
CA GLY A 287 -20.08 -7.20 0.83
C GLY A 287 -20.51 -6.66 2.20
N TYR A 288 -19.55 -6.57 3.10
CA TYR A 288 -19.76 -6.16 4.49
C TYR A 288 -19.02 -4.87 4.80
N ALA A 289 -19.65 -4.01 5.59
CA ALA A 289 -19.01 -2.90 6.29
C ALA A 289 -19.04 -3.18 7.79
N LEU A 290 -17.87 -3.07 8.44
CA LEU A 290 -17.71 -3.23 9.87
C LEU A 290 -17.21 -1.90 10.43
N ILE A 291 -18.05 -1.25 11.25
CA ILE A 291 -17.83 0.11 11.76
C ILE A 291 -17.79 0.04 13.28
N ARG A 292 -16.64 0.43 13.85
CA ARG A 292 -16.43 0.45 15.31
C ARG A 292 -16.31 1.89 15.77
N GLU A 293 -17.25 2.31 16.63
CA GLU A 293 -17.36 3.69 17.08
C GLU A 293 -18.07 3.83 18.43
N SER A 294 -18.09 5.08 18.94
CA SER A 294 -18.91 5.41 20.10
C SER A 294 -20.38 5.05 19.85
N SER A 295 -21.08 4.63 20.91
CA SER A 295 -22.48 4.17 20.79
C SER A 295 -23.37 5.18 20.09
N TYR A 296 -23.24 6.46 20.43
CA TYR A 296 -24.00 7.54 19.79
C TYR A 296 -23.74 7.63 18.27
N PHE A 297 -22.49 7.46 17.86
CA PHE A 297 -22.08 7.57 16.46
C PHE A 297 -22.56 6.37 15.65
N VAL A 298 -22.51 5.18 16.24
CA VAL A 298 -23.01 3.94 15.63
C VAL A 298 -24.51 4.07 15.30
N ASP A 299 -25.32 4.65 16.17
CA ASP A 299 -26.75 4.85 15.94
C ASP A 299 -27.03 5.82 14.78
N ALA A 300 -26.23 6.90 14.68
CA ALA A 300 -26.31 7.85 13.56
C ALA A 300 -25.91 7.17 12.22
N VAL A 301 -24.83 6.41 12.21
CA VAL A 301 -24.38 5.66 11.04
C VAL A 301 -25.40 4.61 10.62
N ALA A 302 -25.97 3.87 11.56
CA ALA A 302 -27.00 2.86 11.29
C ALA A 302 -28.23 3.49 10.61
N THR A 303 -28.60 4.69 11.02
CA THR A 303 -29.72 5.44 10.42
C THR A 303 -29.45 5.78 8.95
N ILE A 304 -28.25 6.27 8.62
CA ILE A 304 -27.87 6.59 7.24
C ILE A 304 -27.73 5.31 6.41
N ALA A 305 -27.10 4.27 6.96
CA ALA A 305 -26.92 2.97 6.31
C ALA A 305 -28.24 2.31 5.92
N LYS A 306 -29.28 2.49 6.75
CA LYS A 306 -30.64 2.05 6.42
C LYS A 306 -31.19 2.75 5.17
N GLY A 307 -30.88 4.04 4.98
CA GLY A 307 -31.22 4.79 3.76
C GLY A 307 -30.49 4.24 2.52
N LEU A 308 -29.29 3.69 2.69
CA LEU A 308 -28.53 3.01 1.63
C LEU A 308 -28.98 1.56 1.41
N ARG A 309 -30.03 1.12 2.10
CA ARG A 309 -30.55 -0.25 2.06
C ARG A 309 -29.55 -1.31 2.50
N TRP A 310 -28.63 -0.96 3.37
CA TRP A 310 -27.78 -1.94 4.03
C TRP A 310 -28.57 -2.66 5.13
N ASP A 311 -28.26 -3.92 5.32
CA ASP A 311 -28.79 -4.73 6.39
C ASP A 311 -27.80 -4.72 7.54
N CYS A 312 -28.14 -4.03 8.62
CA CYS A 312 -27.22 -3.73 9.71
C CYS A 312 -27.73 -4.25 11.05
N HIS A 313 -26.79 -4.70 11.88
CA HIS A 313 -27.03 -5.00 13.30
C HIS A 313 -25.85 -4.49 14.14
N VAL A 314 -26.14 -4.22 15.42
CA VAL A 314 -25.16 -3.67 16.37
C VAL A 314 -24.73 -4.77 17.32
N GLU A 315 -23.41 -4.87 17.53
CA GLU A 315 -22.77 -5.84 18.39
C GLU A 315 -21.92 -5.16 19.48
N ALA A 316 -21.68 -5.88 20.56
CA ALA A 316 -20.78 -5.45 21.62
C ALA A 316 -19.31 -5.56 21.19
N THR A 317 -18.45 -4.74 21.79
CA THR A 317 -17.01 -4.85 21.65
C THR A 317 -16.45 -6.01 22.48
N GLU A 318 -15.22 -6.43 22.19
CA GLU A 318 -14.51 -7.49 22.91
C GLU A 318 -14.34 -7.23 24.41
N ASP A 319 -14.38 -5.96 24.82
CA ASP A 319 -14.26 -5.54 26.22
C ASP A 319 -15.62 -5.37 26.90
N GLY A 320 -16.73 -5.53 26.16
CA GLY A 320 -18.10 -5.43 26.67
C GLY A 320 -18.46 -4.05 27.23
N THR A 321 -17.75 -2.99 26.84
CA THR A 321 -18.00 -1.63 27.32
C THR A 321 -19.09 -0.96 26.51
N ASP A 322 -20.03 -0.25 27.16
CA ASP A 322 -21.07 0.51 26.47
C ASP A 322 -20.57 1.77 25.75
N LYS A 323 -19.28 2.10 25.87
CA LYS A 323 -18.69 3.30 25.27
C LYS A 323 -18.56 3.18 23.76
N GLU A 324 -18.14 2.01 23.28
CA GLU A 324 -17.97 1.69 21.86
C GLU A 324 -18.88 0.52 21.50
N LYS A 325 -19.35 0.51 20.25
CA LYS A 325 -20.11 -0.58 19.66
C LYS A 325 -19.59 -0.90 18.26
N ILE A 326 -19.98 -2.05 17.75
CA ILE A 326 -19.62 -2.52 16.42
C ILE A 326 -20.91 -2.60 15.61
N LEU A 327 -20.96 -1.85 14.50
CA LEU A 327 -22.04 -1.96 13.52
C LEU A 327 -21.55 -2.84 12.38
N ILE A 328 -22.25 -3.93 12.15
CA ILE A 328 -22.00 -4.83 11.03
C ILE A 328 -23.14 -4.67 10.04
N CYS A 329 -22.78 -4.24 8.83
CA CYS A 329 -23.72 -4.01 7.74
C CYS A 329 -23.39 -4.91 6.56
N LYS A 330 -24.42 -5.42 5.89
CA LYS A 330 -24.31 -6.14 4.64
C LYS A 330 -25.03 -5.37 3.54
N LYS A 331 -24.33 -5.07 2.43
CA LYS A 331 -24.93 -4.43 1.27
C LYS A 331 -25.86 -5.41 0.54
N LYS A 332 -27.11 -5.03 0.35
CA LYS A 332 -28.10 -5.84 -0.42
C LYS A 332 -27.90 -5.64 -1.93
N LEU A 333 -28.23 -6.68 -2.69
CA LEU A 333 -28.38 -6.57 -4.14
C LEU A 333 -29.61 -5.73 -4.48
N TRP A 334 -29.48 -4.80 -5.41
CA TRP A 334 -30.58 -4.07 -6.01
C TRP A 334 -31.16 -4.90 -7.14
N TYR A 335 -32.36 -5.43 -6.95
CA TYR A 335 -33.14 -5.95 -8.05
C TYR A 335 -34.10 -4.85 -8.49
N LEU A 336 -34.00 -4.43 -9.76
CA LEU A 336 -35.10 -3.74 -10.40
C LEU A 336 -36.25 -4.76 -10.42
N GLN A 337 -37.31 -4.52 -9.63
CA GLN A 337 -38.56 -5.23 -9.87
C GLN A 337 -38.98 -4.87 -11.30
N GLN A 338 -38.87 -5.80 -12.21
CA GLN A 338 -39.60 -5.73 -13.45
C GLN A 338 -41.06 -5.79 -13.07
N ASN A 339 -41.74 -4.65 -13.13
CA ASN A 339 -43.19 -4.61 -13.10
C ASN A 339 -43.70 -5.43 -14.31
N SER A 340 -44.15 -6.65 -14.03
CA SER A 340 -44.92 -7.46 -14.94
C SER A 340 -46.29 -6.84 -15.19
#